data_2eb266eedaf4233a70989acd1df013d1
#
_entry.id   2eb266eedaf4233a70989acd1df013d1
#
_cell.length_a   1.000
_cell.length_b   1.000
_cell.length_c   1.000
_cell.angle_alpha   90.00
_cell.angle_beta   90.00
_cell.angle_gamma   90.00
#
_symmetry.space_group_name_H-M   'P 1'
#
loop_
_entity.id
_entity.type
_entity.pdbx_description
1 polymer ?
#
loop_
_entity_poly.entity_id
_entity_poly.type
_entity_poly.pdbx_seq_one_letter_code
_entity_poly.pdbx_strand_id
1 'polypeptide(L)'
;MNTVRVQVPATSANCGPGFDCLGLALNLYNIFSFTPDENAIEYIYTFEGFGADILRAEDPKKNLIGFAMDQVFATAQEPIRYGHITSETLIPPSRGLGSSSTAIVGGLLLANALVKHP
;
A
#
# COMPACT_ATOMS: atom_id res chain seq x y z
N MET A 1 -11.35 2.77 -16.72
CA MET A 1 -11.26 1.88 -15.57
C MET A 1 -11.21 2.68 -14.29
N ASN A 2 -11.83 2.16 -13.25
CA ASN A 2 -11.91 2.90 -12.00
C ASN A 2 -10.65 2.74 -11.17
N THR A 3 -10.15 3.86 -10.65
CA THR A 3 -9.04 3.84 -9.73
C THR A 3 -9.55 3.62 -8.31
N VAL A 4 -8.92 2.71 -7.61
CA VAL A 4 -9.17 2.49 -6.18
C VAL A 4 -8.14 3.28 -5.39
N ARG A 5 -8.57 3.97 -4.35
CA ARG A 5 -7.68 4.77 -3.52
C ARG A 5 -7.96 4.49 -2.05
N VAL A 6 -6.91 4.23 -1.29
CA VAL A 6 -7.03 3.95 0.14
C VAL A 6 -6.06 4.80 0.93
N GLN A 7 -6.45 5.14 2.15
CA GLN A 7 -5.60 5.87 3.08
C GLN A 7 -5.33 4.96 4.27
N VAL A 8 -4.06 4.77 4.60
CA VAL A 8 -3.67 3.92 5.71
C VAL A 8 -3.00 4.77 6.78
N PRO A 9 -3.63 4.90 7.93
CA PRO A 9 -3.06 5.73 9.01
C PRO A 9 -1.88 5.04 9.69
N ALA A 10 -1.05 5.86 10.32
CA ALA A 10 0.12 5.37 11.04
C ALA A 10 -0.22 4.72 12.37
N THR A 11 -1.49 4.57 12.66
CA THR A 11 -1.95 4.26 14.00
C THR A 11 -1.44 3.01 14.62
N SER A 12 -1.39 1.96 13.88
CA SER A 12 -1.36 0.68 14.54
C SER A 12 -0.01 0.06 14.61
N ALA A 13 0.87 0.48 13.73
CA ALA A 13 2.13 -0.24 13.62
C ALA A 13 3.08 0.05 14.76
N ASN A 14 3.04 1.25 15.31
CA ASN A 14 4.02 1.68 16.31
C ASN A 14 3.41 2.41 17.49
N CYS A 15 2.12 2.30 17.66
CA CYS A 15 1.46 2.87 18.83
C CYS A 15 1.56 1.88 19.97
N GLY A 16 2.76 1.79 20.52
CA GLY A 16 2.94 1.04 21.73
C GLY A 16 2.30 1.81 22.87
N PRO A 17 2.68 1.48 24.09
CA PRO A 17 2.13 2.16 25.27
C PRO A 17 2.44 3.64 25.31
N GLY A 18 3.02 4.14 24.30
CA GLY A 18 3.44 5.54 24.27
C GLY A 18 2.41 6.52 23.79
N PHE A 19 1.23 6.24 23.79
CA PHE A 19 0.15 7.20 23.62
C PHE A 19 0.43 8.43 22.78
N ASP A 20 1.63 8.81 22.54
CA ASP A 20 1.96 9.91 21.63
C ASP A 20 1.50 9.61 20.23
N CYS A 21 1.36 8.36 19.92
CA CYS A 21 0.85 7.92 18.63
C CYS A 21 -0.55 8.39 18.34
N LEU A 22 -1.35 8.65 19.35
CA LEU A 22 -2.72 9.09 19.11
C LEU A 22 -2.78 10.41 18.36
N GLY A 23 -1.95 11.36 18.76
CA GLY A 23 -1.92 12.65 18.10
C GLY A 23 -1.37 12.55 16.68
N LEU A 24 -0.37 11.73 16.48
CA LEU A 24 0.21 11.52 15.16
C LEU A 24 -0.75 10.81 14.23
N ALA A 25 -1.44 9.80 14.75
CA ALA A 25 -2.32 8.97 13.95
C ALA A 25 -3.48 9.73 13.35
N LEU A 26 -3.92 10.79 14.00
CA LEU A 26 -5.02 11.59 13.49
C LEU A 26 -4.67 12.38 12.24
N ASN A 27 -3.39 12.59 11.99
CA ASN A 27 -2.96 13.47 10.92
C ASN A 27 -1.98 12.86 9.93
N LEU A 28 -1.57 11.63 10.14
CA LEU A 28 -0.56 11.00 9.27
C LEU A 28 -1.08 9.73 8.64
N TYR A 29 -1.06 9.70 7.31
CA TYR A 29 -1.36 8.47 6.56
C TYR A 29 -0.47 8.37 5.35
N ASN A 30 -0.38 7.14 4.84
CA ASN A 30 0.11 6.91 3.50
C ASN A 30 -1.10 6.67 2.60
N ILE A 31 -0.97 7.05 1.34
CA ILE A 31 -2.05 6.93 0.37
C ILE A 31 -1.61 5.98 -0.73
N PHE A 32 -2.46 5.02 -1.04
CA PHE A 32 -2.19 4.05 -2.11
C PHE A 32 -3.33 4.08 -3.10
N SER A 33 -2.99 4.04 -4.38
CA SER A 33 -3.99 4.03 -5.45
C SER A 33 -3.67 2.92 -6.43
N PHE A 34 -4.68 2.33 -7.02
CA PHE A 34 -4.49 1.29 -8.01
C PHE A 34 -5.46 1.50 -9.15
N THR A 35 -4.93 1.52 -10.37
CA THR A 35 -5.72 1.58 -11.60
C THR A 35 -5.47 0.30 -12.38
N PRO A 36 -6.47 -0.57 -12.51
CA PRO A 36 -6.30 -1.81 -13.29
C PRO A 36 -6.02 -1.52 -14.76
N ASP A 37 -5.19 -2.35 -15.36
CA ASP A 37 -4.87 -2.26 -16.78
C ASP A 37 -4.85 -3.67 -17.37
N GLU A 38 -5.77 -3.96 -18.24
CA GLU A 38 -5.91 -5.29 -18.83
C GLU A 38 -4.69 -5.71 -19.65
N ASN A 39 -3.92 -4.76 -20.12
CA ASN A 39 -2.73 -5.04 -20.92
C ASN A 39 -1.48 -5.19 -20.07
N ALA A 40 -1.55 -4.91 -18.79
CA ALA A 40 -0.39 -5.01 -17.91
C ALA A 40 -0.08 -6.47 -17.60
N ILE A 41 1.20 -6.80 -17.56
CA ILE A 41 1.67 -8.13 -17.21
C ILE A 41 2.38 -8.13 -15.86
N GLU A 42 2.47 -6.97 -15.23
CA GLU A 42 3.05 -6.81 -13.92
C GLU A 42 2.57 -5.49 -13.31
N TYR A 43 2.79 -5.32 -12.02
CA TYR A 43 2.47 -4.05 -11.39
C TYR A 43 3.48 -2.99 -11.78
N ILE A 44 3.00 -1.81 -12.09
CA ILE A 44 3.83 -0.65 -12.41
C ILE A 44 3.69 0.32 -11.25
N TYR A 45 4.82 0.70 -10.64
CA TYR A 45 4.80 1.52 -9.44
C TYR A 45 5.22 2.96 -9.71
N THR A 46 4.51 3.89 -9.09
CA THR A 46 4.94 5.28 -8.96
C THR A 46 5.01 5.59 -7.48
N PHE A 47 6.15 6.10 -7.03
CA PHE A 47 6.38 6.42 -5.63
C PHE A 47 6.55 7.91 -5.46
N GLU A 48 5.88 8.47 -4.46
CA GLU A 48 5.97 9.90 -4.12
C GLU A 48 6.11 10.04 -2.61
N GLY A 49 6.69 11.15 -2.20
CA GLY A 49 6.84 11.46 -0.78
C GLY A 49 8.11 10.89 -0.16
N PHE A 50 8.07 10.64 1.12
CA PHE A 50 9.23 10.17 1.88
C PHE A 50 9.71 8.82 1.38
N GLY A 51 11.02 8.70 1.19
CA GLY A 51 11.63 7.43 0.79
C GLY A 51 11.37 6.99 -0.63
N ALA A 52 10.76 7.85 -1.46
CA ALA A 52 10.43 7.47 -2.83
C ALA A 52 11.66 7.04 -3.63
N ASP A 53 12.80 7.70 -3.45
CA ASP A 53 14.01 7.35 -4.18
C ASP A 53 14.51 5.95 -3.83
N ILE A 54 14.41 5.58 -2.57
CA ILE A 54 14.81 4.25 -2.11
C ILE A 54 13.88 3.19 -2.71
N LEU A 55 12.58 3.47 -2.71
CA LEU A 55 11.60 2.53 -3.24
C LEU A 55 11.76 2.33 -4.74
N ARG A 56 12.08 3.39 -5.47
CA ARG A 56 12.31 3.31 -6.92
C ARG A 56 13.51 2.45 -7.25
N ALA A 57 14.49 2.39 -6.36
CA ALA A 57 15.70 1.60 -6.58
C ALA A 57 15.51 0.12 -6.27
N GLU A 58 14.44 -0.26 -5.60
CA GLU A 58 14.18 -1.64 -5.25
C GLU A 58 13.56 -2.41 -6.42
N ASP A 59 13.74 -3.73 -6.38
CA ASP A 59 13.12 -4.61 -7.37
C ASP A 59 11.60 -4.53 -7.20
N PRO A 60 10.85 -4.12 -8.25
CA PRO A 60 9.40 -4.03 -8.15
C PRO A 60 8.72 -5.34 -7.75
N LYS A 61 9.32 -6.47 -8.10
CA LYS A 61 8.76 -7.78 -7.77
C LYS A 61 8.79 -8.08 -6.28
N LYS A 62 9.59 -7.34 -5.53
CA LYS A 62 9.70 -7.51 -4.08
C LYS A 62 8.88 -6.50 -3.31
N ASN A 63 8.13 -5.65 -3.99
CA ASN A 63 7.35 -4.63 -3.32
C ASN A 63 6.21 -5.26 -2.52
N LEU A 64 6.06 -4.82 -1.29
CA LEU A 64 5.08 -5.39 -0.36
C LEU A 64 3.64 -5.12 -0.76
N ILE A 65 3.37 -4.02 -1.46
CA ILE A 65 2.01 -3.70 -1.90
C ILE A 65 1.52 -4.77 -2.85
N GLY A 66 2.30 -5.05 -3.89
CA GLY A 66 1.95 -6.09 -4.86
C GLY A 66 1.88 -7.47 -4.24
N PHE A 67 2.80 -7.76 -3.33
CA PHE A 67 2.79 -9.02 -2.61
C PHE A 67 1.47 -9.21 -1.86
N ALA A 68 1.04 -8.18 -1.14
CA ALA A 68 -0.20 -8.24 -0.37
C ALA A 68 -1.42 -8.37 -1.30
N MET A 69 -1.41 -7.65 -2.42
CA MET A 69 -2.49 -7.77 -3.41
C MET A 69 -2.59 -9.19 -3.94
N ASP A 70 -1.45 -9.80 -4.27
CA ASP A 70 -1.42 -11.17 -4.79
C ASP A 70 -2.02 -12.15 -3.78
N GLN A 71 -1.76 -11.94 -2.50
CA GLN A 71 -2.31 -12.80 -1.46
C GLN A 71 -3.84 -12.74 -1.41
N VAL A 72 -4.41 -11.56 -1.58
CA VAL A 72 -5.86 -11.40 -1.58
C VAL A 72 -6.48 -12.09 -2.80
N PHE A 73 -5.90 -11.90 -3.97
CA PHE A 73 -6.41 -12.56 -5.18
C PHE A 73 -6.33 -14.09 -5.05
N ALA A 74 -5.23 -14.60 -4.51
CA ALA A 74 -5.09 -16.04 -4.30
C ALA A 74 -6.13 -16.57 -3.32
N THR A 75 -6.33 -15.87 -2.23
CA THR A 75 -7.30 -16.28 -1.20
C THR A 75 -8.73 -16.25 -1.74
N ALA A 76 -9.03 -15.26 -2.57
CA ALA A 76 -10.35 -15.14 -3.20
C ALA A 76 -10.53 -16.09 -4.37
N GLN A 77 -9.47 -16.79 -4.76
CA GLN A 77 -9.47 -17.69 -5.93
C GLN A 77 -9.83 -16.95 -7.22
N GLU A 78 -9.32 -15.73 -7.35
CA GLU A 78 -9.49 -14.90 -8.53
C GLU A 78 -8.16 -14.65 -9.21
N PRO A 79 -8.18 -14.39 -10.53
CA PRO A 79 -6.94 -14.07 -11.25
C PRO A 79 -6.34 -12.77 -10.71
N ILE A 80 -5.00 -12.71 -10.71
CA ILE A 80 -4.30 -11.50 -10.35
C ILE A 80 -4.61 -10.42 -11.38
N ARG A 81 -4.92 -9.23 -10.91
CA ARG A 81 -5.18 -8.07 -11.75
C ARG A 81 -4.02 -7.11 -11.63
N TYR A 82 -3.26 -6.98 -12.71
CA TYR A 82 -2.13 -6.06 -12.74
C TYR A 82 -2.59 -4.67 -13.17
N GLY A 83 -1.78 -3.69 -12.88
CA GLY A 83 -2.07 -2.31 -13.24
C GLY A 83 -1.07 -1.37 -12.58
N HIS A 84 -1.46 -0.10 -12.46
CA HIS A 84 -0.59 0.94 -11.94
C HIS A 84 -0.87 1.21 -10.46
N ILE A 85 0.15 1.06 -9.64
CA ILE A 85 0.08 1.35 -8.21
C ILE A 85 0.82 2.66 -7.94
N THR A 86 0.14 3.61 -7.31
CA THR A 86 0.78 4.84 -6.84
C THR A 86 0.85 4.80 -5.33
N SER A 87 2.03 5.04 -4.79
CA SER A 87 2.27 5.06 -3.34
C SER A 87 2.74 6.44 -2.93
N GLU A 88 1.96 7.13 -2.13
CA GLU A 88 2.31 8.45 -1.59
C GLU A 88 2.61 8.29 -0.11
N THR A 89 3.88 8.41 0.24
CA THR A 89 4.33 8.24 1.61
C THR A 89 4.35 9.59 2.31
N LEU A 90 3.33 9.83 3.09
CA LEU A 90 3.17 11.09 3.83
C LEU A 90 3.64 10.97 5.28
N ILE A 91 3.93 9.77 5.73
CA ILE A 91 4.43 9.51 7.07
C ILE A 91 5.94 9.57 7.07
N PRO A 92 6.56 10.45 7.87
CA PRO A 92 8.02 10.51 7.94
C PRO A 92 8.60 9.17 8.40
N PRO A 93 9.69 8.70 7.77
CA PRO A 93 10.27 7.40 8.12
C PRO A 93 11.10 7.42 9.38
N SER A 94 11.32 8.58 9.94
CA SER A 94 12.32 8.81 10.98
C SER A 94 12.05 8.11 12.31
N ARG A 95 10.97 7.46 12.49
CA ARG A 95 10.68 6.76 13.74
C ARG A 95 10.23 5.34 13.54
N GLY A 96 10.57 4.79 12.41
CA GLY A 96 10.12 3.44 12.12
C GLY A 96 8.61 3.31 12.18
N LEU A 97 7.90 4.32 11.70
CA LEU A 97 6.45 4.34 11.78
C LEU A 97 5.77 3.37 10.83
N GLY A 98 6.42 2.25 10.58
CA GLY A 98 5.76 1.14 9.94
C GLY A 98 5.38 1.35 8.50
N SER A 99 6.27 1.95 7.70
CA SER A 99 5.99 2.09 6.27
C SER A 99 5.75 0.74 5.62
N SER A 100 6.45 -0.30 6.06
CA SER A 100 6.21 -1.65 5.55
C SER A 100 4.82 -2.15 5.93
N SER A 101 4.40 -1.89 7.16
CA SER A 101 3.07 -2.30 7.62
C SER A 101 1.98 -1.58 6.85
N THR A 102 2.14 -0.28 6.59
CA THR A 102 1.14 0.46 5.82
C THR A 102 1.08 -0.03 4.39
N ALA A 103 2.21 -0.41 3.80
CA ALA A 103 2.24 -0.95 2.44
C ALA A 103 1.47 -2.26 2.36
N ILE A 104 1.65 -3.14 3.33
CA ILE A 104 0.92 -4.41 3.37
C ILE A 104 -0.58 -4.15 3.53
N VAL A 105 -0.97 -3.32 4.48
CA VAL A 105 -2.38 -3.00 4.69
C VAL A 105 -2.96 -2.33 3.45
N GLY A 106 -2.22 -1.39 2.84
CA GLY A 106 -2.65 -0.72 1.62
C GLY A 106 -2.92 -1.71 0.49
N GLY A 107 -2.00 -2.64 0.28
CA GLY A 107 -2.18 -3.67 -0.74
C GLY A 107 -3.38 -4.55 -0.48
N LEU A 108 -3.57 -4.97 0.78
CA LEU A 108 -4.72 -5.77 1.15
C LEU A 108 -6.03 -5.04 0.86
N LEU A 109 -6.11 -3.77 1.21
CA LEU A 109 -7.30 -2.98 0.99
C LEU A 109 -7.57 -2.72 -0.49
N LEU A 110 -6.53 -2.44 -1.27
CA LEU A 110 -6.68 -2.22 -2.71
C LEU A 110 -7.24 -3.46 -3.39
N ALA A 111 -6.64 -4.61 -3.12
CA ALA A 111 -7.08 -5.85 -3.76
C ALA A 111 -8.46 -6.26 -3.25
N ASN A 112 -8.72 -6.08 -1.97
CA ASN A 112 -10.03 -6.44 -1.41
C ASN A 112 -11.17 -5.66 -2.06
N ALA A 113 -10.91 -4.42 -2.45
CA ALA A 113 -11.90 -3.61 -3.15
C ALA A 113 -12.18 -4.11 -4.58
N LEU A 114 -11.28 -4.91 -5.13
CA LEU A 114 -11.38 -5.41 -6.50
C LEU A 114 -12.00 -6.79 -6.61
N VAL A 115 -11.91 -7.60 -5.55
CA VAL A 115 -12.44 -8.96 -5.61
C VAL A 115 -13.96 -8.96 -5.46
N LYS A 116 -14.59 -9.97 -6.03
CA LYS A 116 -16.06 -10.03 -6.03
C LYS A 116 -16.63 -10.44 -4.68
N HIS A 117 -15.83 -11.13 -3.89
CA HIS A 117 -16.25 -11.59 -2.57
C HIS A 117 -15.18 -11.18 -1.56
N PRO A 118 -15.21 -9.93 -1.12
CA PRO A 118 -14.21 -9.42 -0.19
C PRO A 118 -14.24 -10.12 1.16
#